data_5509d116c1507078de2199a977a8b327
#
_entry.id   5509d116c1507078de2199a977a8b327
#
_cell.length_a   1.000
_cell.length_b   1.000
_cell.length_c   1.000
_cell.angle_alpha   90.00
_cell.angle_beta   90.00
_cell.angle_gamma   90.00
#
_symmetry.space_group_name_H-M   'P 1'
#
loop_
_entity.id
_entity.type
_entity.pdbx_description
1 polymer ?
#
loop_
_entity_poly.entity_id
_entity_poly.type
_entity_poly.pdbx_seq_one_letter_code
_entity_poly.pdbx_strand_id
1 'polypeptide(L)'
;MLFHYHFWTPYVEKTENFYTSLGFRVTQRIGRYQGEFRNYNPPLSWADFREKGIQFRIIEMKKGAVNLTCGYGKRPKFDHIGFLVTEPEYQGIIGRAREMNFTIHANNRRTFIGIPFGFRIELQRNRDAVETVDSPIRLKQLKLISERDGLQSTLTRLFGEANVPVTVVKGEKTTLASATLGGLRIDNKPDPNGVWLIKYQF
;
A
#
# COMPACT_ATOMS: atom_id res chain seq x y z
N MET A 1 10.94 -7.11 -2.11
CA MET A 1 11.02 -5.96 -1.17
C MET A 1 9.61 -5.42 -0.90
N LEU A 2 9.20 -5.29 0.36
CA LEU A 2 7.95 -4.61 0.73
C LEU A 2 8.08 -3.10 0.41
N PHE A 3 7.13 -2.51 -0.34
CA PHE A 3 7.25 -1.11 -0.76
C PHE A 3 5.96 -0.30 -0.65
N HIS A 4 4.79 -0.95 -0.49
CA HIS A 4 3.50 -0.34 -0.76
C HIS A 4 2.39 -0.83 0.16
N TYR A 5 1.43 0.07 0.45
CA TYR A 5 0.08 -0.26 0.90
C TYR A 5 -0.95 0.75 0.41
N HIS A 6 -2.21 0.30 0.34
CA HIS A 6 -3.33 1.08 -0.16
C HIS A 6 -4.54 1.05 0.78
N PHE A 7 -5.18 2.23 0.91
CA PHE A 7 -6.46 2.40 1.58
C PHE A 7 -7.50 3.07 0.70
N TRP A 8 -8.73 2.61 0.80
CA TRP A 8 -9.92 3.40 0.47
C TRP A 8 -10.30 4.21 1.69
N THR A 9 -10.57 5.51 1.53
CA THR A 9 -10.82 6.39 2.67
C THR A 9 -11.67 7.62 2.30
N PRO A 10 -12.54 8.11 3.21
CA PRO A 10 -13.18 9.41 3.01
C PRO A 10 -12.20 10.58 3.25
N TYR A 11 -11.03 10.32 3.81
CA TYR A 11 -10.05 11.34 4.25
C TYR A 11 -8.91 11.54 3.23
N VAL A 12 -9.21 11.50 1.92
CA VAL A 12 -8.17 11.53 0.88
C VAL A 12 -7.26 12.75 0.97
N GLU A 13 -7.82 13.98 1.16
CA GLU A 13 -7.05 15.21 1.32
C GLU A 13 -6.21 15.19 2.61
N LYS A 14 -6.81 14.78 3.73
CA LYS A 14 -6.08 14.67 5.02
C LYS A 14 -4.94 13.66 4.93
N THR A 15 -5.16 12.55 4.22
CA THR A 15 -4.15 11.51 4.00
C THR A 15 -2.99 12.06 3.16
N GLU A 16 -3.29 12.73 2.06
CA GLU A 16 -2.26 13.38 1.24
C GLU A 16 -1.47 14.41 2.05
N ASN A 17 -2.15 15.33 2.73
CA ASN A 17 -1.50 16.37 3.55
C ASN A 17 -0.63 15.78 4.65
N PHE A 18 -1.07 14.68 5.28
CA PHE A 18 -0.29 13.99 6.30
C PHE A 18 1.03 13.45 5.72
N TYR A 19 0.98 12.70 4.61
CA TYR A 19 2.19 12.11 4.04
C TYR A 19 3.09 13.17 3.37
N THR A 20 2.53 14.19 2.75
CA THR A 20 3.33 15.28 2.21
C THR A 20 4.04 16.08 3.30
N SER A 21 3.45 16.25 4.48
CA SER A 21 4.13 16.85 5.66
C SER A 21 5.32 16.02 6.15
N LEU A 22 5.37 14.72 5.83
CA LEU A 22 6.51 13.83 6.06
C LEU A 22 7.51 13.83 4.90
N GLY A 23 7.26 14.67 3.88
CA GLY A 23 8.10 14.85 2.70
C GLY A 23 7.87 13.81 1.61
N PHE A 24 6.74 13.09 1.61
CA PHE A 24 6.32 12.32 0.45
C PHE A 24 5.89 13.27 -0.68
N ARG A 25 6.22 12.92 -1.91
CA ARG A 25 5.84 13.67 -3.09
C ARG A 25 4.63 13.03 -3.77
N VAL A 26 3.62 13.80 -4.04
CA VAL A 26 2.48 13.34 -4.86
C VAL A 26 2.96 13.17 -6.30
N THR A 27 2.84 11.97 -6.81
CA THR A 27 3.26 11.61 -8.18
C THR A 27 2.07 11.42 -9.12
N GLN A 28 0.90 11.10 -8.57
CA GLN A 28 -0.30 10.92 -9.37
C GLN A 28 -1.56 11.21 -8.56
N ARG A 29 -2.53 11.87 -9.22
CA ARG A 29 -3.92 11.94 -8.77
C ARG A 29 -4.82 11.65 -9.96
N ILE A 30 -5.62 10.58 -9.85
CA ILE A 30 -6.66 10.23 -10.83
C ILE A 30 -7.99 10.28 -10.10
N GLY A 31 -8.91 11.08 -10.59
CA GLY A 31 -10.24 11.22 -10.03
C GLY A 31 -11.33 11.14 -11.08
N ARG A 32 -12.54 10.80 -10.65
CA ARG A 32 -13.75 10.80 -11.47
C ARG A 32 -14.53 12.07 -11.22
N TYR A 33 -14.79 12.82 -12.28
CA TYR A 33 -15.61 14.01 -12.29
C TYR A 33 -16.58 13.96 -13.47
N GLN A 34 -17.88 14.17 -13.24
CA GLN A 34 -18.93 14.10 -14.25
C GLN A 34 -18.89 12.83 -15.11
N GLY A 35 -18.61 11.68 -14.47
CA GLY A 35 -18.55 10.37 -15.14
C GLY A 35 -17.21 9.99 -15.75
N GLU A 36 -16.29 10.93 -15.97
CA GLU A 36 -15.00 10.72 -16.62
C GLU A 36 -13.83 10.69 -15.65
N PHE A 37 -12.81 9.85 -15.94
CA PHE A 37 -11.55 9.86 -15.23
C PHE A 37 -10.61 10.92 -15.81
N ARG A 38 -10.04 11.74 -14.93
CA ARG A 38 -9.08 12.81 -15.29
C ARG A 38 -7.90 12.82 -14.32
N ASN A 39 -6.78 13.36 -14.81
CA ASN A 39 -5.60 13.60 -14.01
C ASN A 39 -5.69 14.97 -13.30
N TYR A 40 -5.31 14.97 -12.01
CA TYR A 40 -5.25 16.16 -11.15
C TYR A 40 -3.85 16.27 -10.52
N ASN A 41 -2.84 15.91 -11.29
CA ASN A 41 -1.45 15.84 -10.84
C ASN A 41 -0.91 17.24 -10.50
N PRO A 42 0.13 17.35 -9.65
CA PRO A 42 0.88 18.59 -9.51
C PRO A 42 1.28 19.16 -10.89
N PRO A 43 1.28 20.50 -11.08
CA PRO A 43 1.21 21.52 -10.04
C PRO A 43 -0.20 21.82 -9.47
N LEU A 44 -1.26 21.15 -9.93
CA LEU A 44 -2.60 21.34 -9.34
C LEU A 44 -2.59 21.00 -7.85
N SER A 45 -3.29 21.83 -7.07
CA SER A 45 -3.45 21.71 -5.62
C SER A 45 -4.91 21.49 -5.23
N TRP A 46 -5.18 21.20 -3.98
CA TRP A 46 -6.55 21.06 -3.47
C TRP A 46 -7.38 22.34 -3.66
N ALA A 47 -6.77 23.52 -3.70
CA ALA A 47 -7.48 24.79 -3.97
C ALA A 47 -8.11 24.82 -5.37
N ASP A 48 -7.53 24.10 -6.33
CA ASP A 48 -7.99 24.10 -7.73
C ASP A 48 -9.23 23.20 -7.96
N PHE A 49 -9.48 22.25 -7.07
CA PHE A 49 -10.51 21.23 -7.33
C PHE A 49 -11.32 20.76 -6.11
N ARG A 50 -11.06 21.25 -4.88
CA ARG A 50 -11.77 20.82 -3.67
C ARG A 50 -13.29 20.94 -3.81
N GLU A 51 -13.77 22.05 -4.34
CA GLU A 51 -15.20 22.34 -4.50
C GLU A 51 -15.89 21.54 -5.62
N LYS A 52 -15.13 20.80 -6.43
CA LYS A 52 -15.66 20.10 -7.60
C LYS A 52 -16.25 18.72 -7.29
N GLY A 53 -16.18 18.24 -6.05
CA GLY A 53 -16.71 16.93 -5.64
C GLY A 53 -16.08 15.75 -6.37
N ILE A 54 -14.77 15.83 -6.65
CA ILE A 54 -14.03 14.77 -7.36
C ILE A 54 -13.91 13.54 -6.48
N GLN A 55 -14.27 12.39 -7.04
CA GLN A 55 -14.04 11.09 -6.41
C GLN A 55 -12.68 10.55 -6.84
N PHE A 56 -11.65 10.71 -6.02
CA PHE A 56 -10.32 10.21 -6.32
C PHE A 56 -10.27 8.68 -6.34
N ARG A 57 -9.90 8.12 -7.49
CA ARG A 57 -9.65 6.70 -7.68
C ARG A 57 -8.31 6.29 -7.10
N ILE A 58 -7.31 7.18 -7.24
CA ILE A 58 -5.97 6.99 -6.72
C ILE A 58 -5.30 8.35 -6.48
N ILE A 59 -4.65 8.46 -5.34
CA ILE A 59 -3.64 9.47 -5.04
C ILE A 59 -2.40 8.69 -4.68
N GLU A 60 -1.32 8.83 -5.46
CA GLU A 60 -0.05 8.16 -5.26
C GLU A 60 0.98 9.13 -4.65
N MET A 61 1.63 8.68 -3.60
CA MET A 61 2.64 9.43 -2.86
C MET A 61 3.89 8.57 -2.71
N LYS A 62 5.04 9.09 -3.15
CA LYS A 62 6.31 8.37 -3.09
C LYS A 62 7.32 9.11 -2.24
N LYS A 63 8.19 8.35 -1.58
CA LYS A 63 9.41 8.82 -0.92
C LYS A 63 10.42 7.69 -0.83
N GLY A 64 11.57 7.85 -1.49
CA GLY A 64 12.60 6.82 -1.53
C GLY A 64 12.08 5.49 -2.10
N ALA A 65 12.18 4.42 -1.31
CA ALA A 65 11.68 3.08 -1.66
C ALA A 65 10.26 2.80 -1.14
N VAL A 66 9.48 3.84 -0.83
CA VAL A 66 8.11 3.72 -0.34
C VAL A 66 7.13 4.36 -1.32
N ASN A 67 6.06 3.64 -1.60
CA ASN A 67 4.92 4.11 -2.38
C ASN A 67 3.64 3.90 -1.56
N LEU A 68 2.90 4.94 -1.32
CA LEU A 68 1.64 4.89 -0.59
C LEU A 68 0.53 5.41 -1.49
N THR A 69 -0.60 4.72 -1.48
CA THR A 69 -1.73 5.18 -2.25
C THR A 69 -3.02 5.18 -1.43
N CYS A 70 -3.90 6.11 -1.74
CA CYS A 70 -5.26 6.11 -1.25
C CYS A 70 -6.24 6.43 -2.39
N GLY A 71 -7.48 5.99 -2.20
CA GLY A 71 -8.59 6.35 -3.06
C GLY A 71 -9.82 6.67 -2.22
N TYR A 72 -10.82 7.33 -2.83
CA TYR A 72 -12.05 7.67 -2.13
C TYR A 72 -12.87 6.41 -1.80
N GLY A 73 -13.27 6.29 -0.54
CA GLY A 73 -14.18 5.28 -0.02
C GLY A 73 -15.05 5.86 1.09
N LYS A 74 -16.26 5.31 1.28
CA LYS A 74 -17.21 5.80 2.31
C LYS A 74 -16.71 5.65 3.75
N ARG A 75 -15.75 4.74 3.97
CA ARG A 75 -15.09 4.46 5.27
C ARG A 75 -13.67 3.99 5.01
N PRO A 76 -12.75 4.14 5.98
CA PRO A 76 -11.41 3.57 5.86
C PRO A 76 -11.49 2.05 5.67
N LYS A 77 -10.89 1.57 4.60
CA LYS A 77 -10.79 0.16 4.26
C LYS A 77 -9.39 -0.15 3.75
N PHE A 78 -8.68 -1.01 4.45
CA PHE A 78 -7.43 -1.59 3.98
C PHE A 78 -7.69 -2.49 2.76
N ASP A 79 -6.92 -2.31 1.69
CA ASP A 79 -7.18 -2.98 0.42
C ASP A 79 -6.06 -3.94 0.00
N HIS A 80 -4.80 -3.52 0.07
CA HIS A 80 -3.66 -4.37 -0.31
C HIS A 80 -2.33 -3.87 0.25
N ILE A 81 -1.35 -4.77 0.22
CA ILE A 81 0.08 -4.49 0.40
C ILE A 81 0.83 -4.90 -0.87
N GLY A 82 1.94 -4.23 -1.15
CA GLY A 82 2.70 -4.44 -2.38
C GLY A 82 4.15 -4.84 -2.14
N PHE A 83 4.61 -5.77 -2.97
CA PHE A 83 5.98 -6.24 -3.00
C PHE A 83 6.61 -6.00 -4.37
N LEU A 84 7.76 -5.33 -4.38
CA LEU A 84 8.62 -5.24 -5.55
C LEU A 84 9.48 -6.50 -5.58
N VAL A 85 9.35 -7.26 -6.68
CA VAL A 85 9.96 -8.59 -6.84
C VAL A 85 10.76 -8.68 -8.12
N THR A 86 11.76 -9.53 -8.14
CA THR A 86 12.49 -9.94 -9.35
C THR A 86 11.64 -10.92 -10.17
N GLU A 87 12.01 -11.17 -11.42
CA GLU A 87 11.30 -12.14 -12.25
C GLU A 87 11.30 -13.57 -11.66
N PRO A 88 12.42 -14.12 -11.16
CA PRO A 88 12.40 -15.42 -10.49
C PRO A 88 11.51 -15.48 -9.25
N GLU A 89 11.54 -14.45 -8.40
CA GLU A 89 10.65 -14.36 -7.22
C GLU A 89 9.19 -14.32 -7.65
N TYR A 90 8.87 -13.52 -8.68
CA TYR A 90 7.52 -13.42 -9.24
C TYR A 90 7.01 -14.79 -9.68
N GLN A 91 7.76 -15.53 -10.49
CA GLN A 91 7.36 -16.84 -10.98
C GLN A 91 7.14 -17.84 -9.83
N GLY A 92 8.04 -17.84 -8.85
CA GLY A 92 7.90 -18.68 -7.66
C GLY A 92 6.64 -18.35 -6.84
N ILE A 93 6.34 -17.07 -6.61
CA ILE A 93 5.15 -16.64 -5.86
C ILE A 93 3.88 -17.00 -6.64
N ILE A 94 3.84 -16.77 -7.96
CA ILE A 94 2.69 -17.11 -8.81
C ILE A 94 2.46 -18.64 -8.84
N GLY A 95 3.51 -19.44 -8.91
CA GLY A 95 3.43 -20.91 -8.82
C GLY A 95 2.72 -21.34 -7.52
N ARG A 96 3.23 -20.88 -6.38
CA ARG A 96 2.63 -21.18 -5.06
C ARG A 96 1.21 -20.64 -4.91
N ALA A 97 0.92 -19.44 -5.45
CA ALA A 97 -0.45 -18.90 -5.43
C ALA A 97 -1.44 -19.79 -6.18
N ARG A 98 -1.03 -20.38 -7.32
CA ARG A 98 -1.84 -21.35 -8.08
C ARG A 98 -2.06 -22.65 -7.29
N GLU A 99 -1.01 -23.20 -6.67
CA GLU A 99 -1.09 -24.38 -5.80
C GLU A 99 -2.03 -24.15 -4.59
N MET A 100 -2.09 -22.92 -4.12
CA MET A 100 -3.00 -22.51 -3.03
C MET A 100 -4.41 -22.16 -3.52
N ASN A 101 -4.70 -22.30 -4.80
CA ASN A 101 -5.97 -21.93 -5.45
C ASN A 101 -6.36 -20.46 -5.22
N PHE A 102 -5.39 -19.56 -5.16
CA PHE A 102 -5.66 -18.13 -5.04
C PHE A 102 -6.01 -17.49 -6.39
N THR A 103 -6.91 -16.51 -6.35
CA THR A 103 -7.26 -15.74 -7.54
C THR A 103 -6.10 -14.83 -7.95
N ILE A 104 -5.72 -14.86 -9.23
CA ILE A 104 -4.63 -14.05 -9.77
C ILE A 104 -5.17 -13.15 -10.87
N HIS A 105 -4.99 -11.84 -10.71
CA HIS A 105 -5.33 -10.82 -11.69
C HIS A 105 -4.06 -10.08 -12.11
N ALA A 106 -3.56 -10.39 -13.29
CA ALA A 106 -2.36 -9.77 -13.86
C ALA A 106 -2.75 -8.75 -14.95
N ASN A 107 -2.01 -7.64 -14.99
CA ASN A 107 -2.00 -6.70 -16.11
C ASN A 107 -0.54 -6.32 -16.45
N ASN A 108 -0.36 -5.44 -17.44
CA ASN A 108 0.97 -5.06 -17.92
C ASN A 108 1.88 -4.42 -16.86
N ARG A 109 1.31 -3.86 -15.80
CA ARG A 109 2.10 -3.19 -14.75
C ARG A 109 2.26 -4.02 -13.49
N ARG A 110 1.21 -4.72 -13.05
CA ARG A 110 1.17 -5.36 -11.74
C ARG A 110 0.27 -6.59 -11.71
N THR A 111 0.46 -7.41 -10.71
CA THR A 111 -0.37 -8.59 -10.46
C THR A 111 -0.95 -8.52 -9.06
N PHE A 112 -2.25 -8.72 -8.94
CA PHE A 112 -2.93 -8.88 -7.66
C PHE A 112 -3.23 -10.34 -7.38
N ILE A 113 -2.88 -10.81 -6.19
CA ILE A 113 -3.26 -12.12 -5.66
C ILE A 113 -4.34 -11.90 -4.61
N GLY A 114 -5.53 -12.44 -4.86
CA GLY A 114 -6.64 -12.45 -3.89
C GLY A 114 -6.44 -13.57 -2.87
N ILE A 115 -6.29 -13.20 -1.60
CA ILE A 115 -6.16 -14.16 -0.49
C ILE A 115 -7.42 -14.12 0.38
N PRO A 116 -7.76 -15.22 1.11
CA PRO A 116 -9.03 -15.33 1.83
C PRO A 116 -9.05 -14.57 3.18
N PHE A 117 -8.38 -13.42 3.26
CA PHE A 117 -8.24 -12.60 4.47
C PHE A 117 -8.78 -11.17 4.30
N GLY A 118 -9.53 -10.88 3.22
CA GLY A 118 -10.21 -9.60 3.03
C GLY A 118 -9.34 -8.48 2.45
N PHE A 119 -8.10 -8.77 2.06
CA PHE A 119 -7.20 -7.87 1.33
C PHE A 119 -6.43 -8.64 0.25
N ARG A 120 -5.66 -7.93 -0.57
CA ARG A 120 -4.90 -8.51 -1.68
C ARG A 120 -3.40 -8.30 -1.50
N ILE A 121 -2.60 -9.12 -2.19
CA ILE A 121 -1.16 -8.92 -2.35
C ILE A 121 -0.93 -8.37 -3.75
N GLU A 122 -0.24 -7.23 -3.86
CA GLU A 122 0.26 -6.71 -5.13
C GLU A 122 1.69 -7.16 -5.35
N LEU A 123 1.98 -7.71 -6.52
CA LEU A 123 3.34 -7.95 -7.01
C LEU A 123 3.66 -6.94 -8.11
N GLN A 124 4.79 -6.27 -7.98
CA GLN A 124 5.30 -5.28 -8.91
C GLN A 124 6.72 -5.66 -9.34
N ARG A 125 6.99 -5.63 -10.66
CA ARG A 125 8.33 -5.87 -11.22
C ARG A 125 9.00 -4.59 -11.73
N ASN A 126 8.21 -3.53 -11.95
CA ASN A 126 8.70 -2.26 -12.47
C ASN A 126 9.32 -1.42 -11.35
N ARG A 127 10.59 -1.11 -11.47
CA ARG A 127 11.35 -0.33 -10.47
C ARG A 127 10.86 1.13 -10.35
N ASP A 128 10.15 1.65 -11.35
CA ASP A 128 9.51 2.98 -11.33
C ASP A 128 8.30 3.07 -10.35
N ALA A 129 7.92 1.95 -9.75
CA ALA A 129 6.92 1.91 -8.68
C ALA A 129 7.35 2.71 -7.43
N VAL A 130 8.64 2.94 -7.25
CA VAL A 130 9.26 3.75 -6.19
C VAL A 130 10.17 4.81 -6.80
N GLU A 131 10.62 5.80 -6.01
CA GLU A 131 11.58 6.79 -6.50
C GLU A 131 12.97 6.18 -6.66
N THR A 132 13.42 5.41 -5.66
CA THR A 132 14.74 4.78 -5.64
C THR A 132 14.69 3.51 -4.81
N VAL A 133 15.04 2.38 -5.42
CA VAL A 133 15.00 1.05 -4.76
C VAL A 133 16.03 0.96 -3.62
N ASP A 134 17.18 1.57 -3.79
CA ASP A 134 18.31 1.52 -2.84
C ASP A 134 18.26 2.62 -1.76
N SER A 135 17.12 3.31 -1.65
CA SER A 135 16.92 4.34 -0.63
C SER A 135 17.01 3.78 0.80
N PRO A 136 17.58 4.52 1.76
CA PRO A 136 17.44 4.20 3.18
C PRO A 136 16.00 4.34 3.67
N ILE A 137 15.18 5.18 2.99
CA ILE A 137 13.76 5.36 3.30
C ILE A 137 12.99 4.20 2.70
N ARG A 138 12.53 3.28 3.56
CA ARG A 138 11.83 2.04 3.14
C ARG A 138 10.86 1.53 4.20
N LEU A 139 9.87 0.76 3.77
CA LEU A 139 9.04 -0.05 4.66
C LEU A 139 9.88 -1.24 5.16
N LYS A 140 10.09 -1.29 6.47
CA LYS A 140 10.84 -2.37 7.13
C LYS A 140 9.91 -3.49 7.58
N GLN A 141 8.71 -3.15 8.03
CA GLN A 141 7.73 -4.10 8.53
C GLN A 141 6.32 -3.51 8.47
N LEU A 142 5.34 -4.35 8.25
CA LEU A 142 3.93 -4.08 8.51
C LEU A 142 3.40 -4.98 9.61
N LYS A 143 2.53 -4.45 10.48
CA LYS A 143 1.75 -5.24 11.43
C LYS A 143 0.30 -5.25 10.99
N LEU A 144 -0.20 -6.44 10.67
CA LEU A 144 -1.59 -6.66 10.32
C LEU A 144 -2.38 -7.20 11.53
N ILE A 145 -3.61 -6.77 11.63
CA ILE A 145 -4.63 -7.45 12.44
C ILE A 145 -5.39 -8.35 11.47
N SER A 146 -5.74 -9.56 11.89
CA SER A 146 -6.55 -10.50 11.10
C SER A 146 -7.67 -11.07 11.96
N GLU A 147 -8.90 -11.06 11.41
CA GLU A 147 -10.05 -11.74 12.04
C GLU A 147 -10.00 -13.27 11.87
N ARG A 148 -9.21 -13.75 10.92
CA ARG A 148 -9.05 -15.18 10.62
C ARG A 148 -7.66 -15.64 11.01
N ASP A 149 -7.58 -16.87 11.53
CA ASP A 149 -6.30 -17.52 11.81
C ASP A 149 -5.62 -17.98 10.51
N GLY A 150 -4.31 -18.21 10.57
CA GLY A 150 -3.55 -18.75 9.45
C GLY A 150 -3.00 -17.73 8.47
N LEU A 151 -3.22 -16.42 8.65
CA LEU A 151 -2.67 -15.41 7.74
C LEU A 151 -1.14 -15.44 7.71
N GLN A 152 -0.46 -15.55 8.87
CA GLN A 152 1.01 -15.58 8.93
C GLN A 152 1.56 -16.78 8.15
N SER A 153 1.04 -17.99 8.37
CA SER A 153 1.46 -19.20 7.67
C SER A 153 1.14 -19.15 6.17
N THR A 154 0.01 -18.53 5.81
CA THR A 154 -0.36 -18.28 4.41
C THR A 154 0.66 -17.37 3.71
N LEU A 155 1.08 -16.27 4.34
CA LEU A 155 2.11 -15.39 3.79
C LEU A 155 3.46 -16.09 3.67
N THR A 156 3.89 -16.81 4.71
CA THR A 156 5.12 -17.62 4.70
C THR A 156 5.11 -18.62 3.55
N ARG A 157 4.01 -19.36 3.36
CA ARG A 157 3.88 -20.32 2.26
C ARG A 157 3.86 -19.63 0.89
N LEU A 158 3.13 -18.53 0.76
CA LEU A 158 3.02 -17.79 -0.50
C LEU A 158 4.37 -17.23 -0.96
N PHE A 159 5.15 -16.64 -0.06
CA PHE A 159 6.46 -16.08 -0.39
C PHE A 159 7.58 -17.14 -0.41
N GLY A 160 7.37 -18.29 0.22
CA GLY A 160 8.39 -19.33 0.35
C GLY A 160 9.53 -18.95 1.30
N GLU A 161 9.28 -18.01 2.20
CA GLU A 161 10.25 -17.42 3.12
C GLU A 161 9.70 -17.39 4.55
N ALA A 162 10.53 -17.76 5.52
CA ALA A 162 10.15 -17.66 6.93
C ALA A 162 10.02 -16.20 7.43
N ASN A 163 10.73 -15.26 6.80
CA ASN A 163 10.86 -13.87 7.25
C ASN A 163 10.21 -12.87 6.29
N VAL A 164 8.93 -13.07 5.97
CA VAL A 164 8.16 -12.01 5.29
C VAL A 164 8.07 -10.79 6.22
N PRO A 165 8.35 -9.55 5.74
CA PRO A 165 8.35 -8.36 6.59
C PRO A 165 6.92 -7.92 6.99
N VAL A 166 6.11 -8.88 7.42
CA VAL A 166 4.72 -8.71 7.86
C VAL A 166 4.51 -9.57 9.09
N THR A 167 4.10 -8.95 10.19
CA THR A 167 3.66 -9.66 11.40
C THR A 167 2.15 -9.60 11.51
N VAL A 168 1.55 -10.66 12.03
CA VAL A 168 0.10 -10.77 12.15
C VAL A 168 -0.30 -10.99 13.61
N VAL A 169 -1.33 -10.27 14.05
CA VAL A 169 -1.98 -10.48 15.35
C VAL A 169 -3.47 -10.75 15.13
N LYS A 170 -4.07 -11.53 16.01
CA LYS A 170 -5.51 -11.80 16.02
C LYS A 170 -6.28 -10.54 16.42
N GLY A 171 -7.46 -10.31 15.82
CA GLY A 171 -8.36 -9.23 16.19
C GLY A 171 -9.73 -9.38 15.51
N GLU A 172 -10.60 -8.39 15.70
CA GLU A 172 -12.00 -8.47 15.27
C GLU A 172 -12.22 -8.22 13.77
N LYS A 173 -11.28 -7.55 13.10
CA LYS A 173 -11.35 -7.26 11.66
C LYS A 173 -9.96 -7.27 11.04
N THR A 174 -9.89 -7.62 9.76
CA THR A 174 -8.63 -7.55 9.02
C THR A 174 -8.31 -6.10 8.63
N THR A 175 -7.14 -5.60 9.09
CA THR A 175 -6.66 -4.25 8.78
C THR A 175 -5.14 -4.13 8.96
N LEU A 176 -4.56 -3.06 8.43
CA LEU A 176 -3.18 -2.66 8.71
C LEU A 176 -3.15 -1.84 10.00
N ALA A 177 -2.46 -2.35 11.02
CA ALA A 177 -2.33 -1.69 12.32
C ALA A 177 -1.17 -0.71 12.35
N SER A 178 -0.01 -1.10 11.83
CA SER A 178 1.16 -0.22 11.80
C SER A 178 2.10 -0.50 10.63
N ALA A 179 2.86 0.54 10.27
CA ALA A 179 3.92 0.51 9.28
C ALA A 179 5.21 1.04 9.91
N THR A 180 6.26 0.22 9.94
CA THR A 180 7.58 0.60 10.43
C THR A 180 8.41 1.12 9.26
N LEU A 181 8.86 2.37 9.37
CA LEU A 181 9.62 3.09 8.34
C LEU A 181 11.08 3.26 8.76
N GLY A 182 12.01 2.81 7.92
CA GLY A 182 13.43 3.09 8.05
C GLY A 182 13.82 4.38 7.33
N GLY A 183 14.89 5.02 7.77
CA GLY A 183 15.48 6.20 7.13
C GLY A 183 14.64 7.48 7.21
N LEU A 184 13.49 7.46 7.87
CA LEU A 184 12.60 8.60 8.03
C LEU A 184 12.61 9.10 9.49
N ARG A 185 12.80 10.42 9.68
CA ARG A 185 12.65 11.04 10.99
C ARG A 185 11.17 11.34 11.22
N ILE A 186 10.54 10.50 12.04
CA ILE A 186 9.12 10.65 12.42
C ILE A 186 8.98 10.37 13.91
N ASP A 187 8.00 11.02 14.54
CA ASP A 187 7.46 10.57 15.81
C ASP A 187 6.43 9.49 15.56
N ASN A 188 6.32 8.52 16.46
CA ASN A 188 5.31 7.48 16.35
C ASN A 188 3.92 8.10 16.47
N LYS A 189 3.14 8.05 15.40
CA LYS A 189 1.79 8.66 15.33
C LYS A 189 0.90 7.94 14.33
N PRO A 190 -0.43 7.95 14.52
CA PRO A 190 -1.34 7.40 13.54
C PRO A 190 -1.49 8.34 12.34
N ASP A 191 -1.68 7.75 11.17
CA ASP A 191 -2.16 8.46 9.98
C ASP A 191 -3.69 8.68 10.05
N PRO A 192 -4.29 9.45 9.14
CA PRO A 192 -5.74 9.68 9.12
C PRO A 192 -6.61 8.42 8.94
N ASN A 193 -6.03 7.28 8.55
CA ASN A 193 -6.71 6.00 8.38
C ASN A 193 -6.54 5.07 9.60
N GLY A 194 -5.82 5.52 10.63
CA GLY A 194 -5.56 4.76 11.85
C GLY A 194 -4.34 3.85 11.79
N VAL A 195 -3.51 3.97 10.75
CA VAL A 195 -2.24 3.23 10.66
C VAL A 195 -1.18 3.93 11.50
N TRP A 196 -0.65 3.26 12.52
CA TRP A 196 0.46 3.77 13.30
C TRP A 196 1.76 3.73 12.50
N LEU A 197 2.32 4.90 12.21
CA LEU A 197 3.68 5.00 11.68
C LEU A 197 4.67 4.86 12.82
N ILE A 198 5.60 3.92 12.68
CA ILE A 198 6.61 3.59 13.69
C ILE A 198 7.98 3.86 13.09
N LYS A 199 8.81 4.61 13.81
CA LYS A 199 10.22 4.80 13.46
C LYS A 199 10.98 3.50 13.69
N TYR A 200 11.69 3.03 12.67
CA TYR A 200 12.61 1.91 12.83
C TYR A 200 13.81 2.37 13.69
N GLN A 201 14.04 1.65 14.79
CA GLN A 201 15.22 1.84 15.64
C GLN A 201 16.24 0.77 15.25
N PHE A 202 17.48 1.19 15.05
CA PHE A 202 18.61 0.29 14.80
C PHE A 202 19.07 -0.33 16.11
#